data_5546b9737d1f73bcef6333d125cf5abf
#
_entry.id   5546b9737d1f73bcef6333d125cf5abf
#
_cell.length_a   1.000
_cell.length_b   1.000
_cell.length_c   1.000
_cell.angle_alpha   90.00
_cell.angle_beta   90.00
_cell.angle_gamma   90.00
#
_symmetry.space_group_name_H-M   'P 1'
#
loop_
_entity.id
_entity.type
_entity.pdbx_description
1 polymer ?
#
loop_
_entity_poly.entity_id
_entity_poly.type
_entity_poly.pdbx_seq_one_letter_code
_entity_poly.pdbx_strand_id
1 'polypeptide(L)'
;MINEKIIEKVIDKLSFVQLKSEIKEENSVKHFVIETQTKDGLSPLEWKVAISPSYPFKIDDKEPINFFNTSLKTYPHIMRSGFVCLHTPKVEDAETQFLIDLSRLKEWIDKYYIRKEKDNHYEELVVERKLIDDIYYNFFYTDTSNEFLHGDYGTVDLVMLVPGCHDGKRMDTFLANTFNSKVHNAQYCCQWEQGMQRQIKFEGIYCFLDKAPSEYDKFIIELYTDMSSLFSWSQMEFLKMWSQKKNEAKRVPLFCGYKIPNGETRWQVAMLKANDFPIKSEKTRCGGRSIIYNTFKKTLIDWATTYNCSYNYFFGRGSLPSKVAEKKILIIGIGAIGSMVATTLVRCGAKYLDYYDIDLKEPGNICRSDYDFLSGISDKVYELSNILHSIFPFVQCDIPSKALDSGIKLSIDNEEIKKTVQEVLSRYDIIFDCSTDDGLMYALDKLNLKAKVINLSISNHANEIVCAIGSNIARTIKLLFSQIIESDTTDMFYPTGCWSPTFKASYNDIATKLQFAMKHIIGMLSASEHESSFYISETQDGMTINRL
;
A
#
# COMPACT_ATOMS: atom_id res chain seq x y z
N MET A 1 1.34 32.91 -21.84
CA MET A 1 0.02 32.37 -22.26
C MET A 1 0.06 32.06 -23.76
N ILE A 2 -0.47 30.93 -24.16
CA ILE A 2 -0.57 30.54 -25.57
C ILE A 2 -1.63 31.40 -26.28
N ASN A 3 -1.33 31.96 -27.44
CA ASN A 3 -2.27 32.72 -28.27
C ASN A 3 -2.47 32.02 -29.61
N GLU A 4 -3.47 32.47 -30.39
CA GLU A 4 -3.82 31.89 -31.69
C GLU A 4 -2.64 31.84 -32.65
N LYS A 5 -1.88 32.96 -32.76
CA LYS A 5 -0.70 33.03 -33.61
C LYS A 5 0.36 31.99 -33.31
N ILE A 6 0.55 31.66 -32.03
CA ILE A 6 1.47 30.59 -31.60
C ILE A 6 0.94 29.23 -32.03
N ILE A 7 -0.36 28.97 -31.84
CA ILE A 7 -1.00 27.73 -32.24
C ILE A 7 -0.85 27.50 -33.75
N GLU A 8 -1.24 28.47 -34.55
CA GLU A 8 -1.13 28.45 -36.04
C GLU A 8 0.33 28.25 -36.47
N LYS A 9 1.25 29.04 -35.93
CA LYS A 9 2.68 28.95 -36.23
C LYS A 9 3.27 27.57 -35.95
N VAL A 10 2.86 26.92 -34.86
CA VAL A 10 3.37 25.59 -34.51
C VAL A 10 2.76 24.53 -35.43
N ILE A 11 1.45 24.62 -35.71
CA ILE A 11 0.79 23.70 -36.62
C ILE A 11 1.38 23.78 -38.03
N ASP A 12 1.60 24.98 -38.55
CA ASP A 12 2.19 25.21 -39.89
C ASP A 12 3.61 24.66 -40.04
N LYS A 13 4.37 24.55 -38.95
CA LYS A 13 5.70 23.91 -38.94
C LYS A 13 5.67 22.39 -39.04
N LEU A 14 4.53 21.76 -38.80
CA LEU A 14 4.39 20.30 -38.66
C LEU A 14 3.66 19.71 -39.86
N SER A 15 4.34 18.87 -40.65
CA SER A 15 3.76 18.23 -41.84
C SER A 15 2.66 17.21 -41.56
N PHE A 16 2.53 16.75 -40.31
CA PHE A 16 1.58 15.66 -39.94
C PHE A 16 0.27 16.19 -39.34
N VAL A 17 0.11 17.47 -39.10
CA VAL A 17 -1.09 18.07 -38.50
C VAL A 17 -1.57 19.27 -39.27
N GLN A 18 -2.88 19.44 -39.35
CA GLN A 18 -3.53 20.59 -40.01
C GLN A 18 -4.64 21.13 -39.12
N LEU A 19 -4.79 22.46 -39.07
CA LEU A 19 -5.93 23.11 -38.43
C LEU A 19 -7.17 22.99 -39.33
N LYS A 20 -8.28 22.49 -38.76
CA LYS A 20 -9.55 22.25 -39.52
C LYS A 20 -10.68 23.20 -39.13
N SER A 21 -10.55 23.95 -38.03
CA SER A 21 -11.56 24.92 -37.61
C SER A 21 -10.90 26.20 -37.12
N GLU A 22 -11.66 27.27 -37.07
CA GLU A 22 -11.29 28.47 -36.34
C GLU A 22 -11.05 28.16 -34.85
N ILE A 23 -10.14 28.90 -34.23
CA ILE A 23 -9.88 28.84 -32.79
C ILE A 23 -10.92 29.70 -32.09
N LYS A 24 -11.78 29.09 -31.29
CA LYS A 24 -12.82 29.77 -30.50
C LYS A 24 -12.44 29.79 -29.05
N GLU A 25 -12.69 30.89 -28.37
CA GLU A 25 -12.47 31.02 -26.94
C GLU A 25 -13.83 31.06 -26.23
N GLU A 26 -14.07 30.03 -25.37
CA GLU A 26 -15.26 29.94 -24.55
C GLU A 26 -14.82 29.76 -23.09
N ASN A 27 -15.30 30.62 -22.18
CA ASN A 27 -14.91 30.63 -20.77
C ASN A 27 -13.36 30.61 -20.56
N SER A 28 -12.63 31.40 -21.37
CA SER A 28 -11.19 31.47 -21.40
C SER A 28 -10.46 30.17 -21.82
N VAL A 29 -11.17 29.15 -22.26
CA VAL A 29 -10.62 27.93 -22.84
C VAL A 29 -10.65 28.04 -24.36
N LYS A 30 -9.51 27.74 -25.01
CA LYS A 30 -9.44 27.73 -26.48
C LYS A 30 -9.86 26.38 -27.02
N HIS A 31 -10.83 26.38 -27.93
CA HIS A 31 -11.35 25.20 -28.60
C HIS A 31 -11.13 25.27 -30.11
N PHE A 32 -10.60 24.21 -30.69
CA PHE A 32 -10.40 24.09 -32.13
C PHE A 32 -10.32 22.61 -32.52
N VAL A 33 -10.29 22.37 -33.83
CA VAL A 33 -10.18 21.03 -34.41
C VAL A 33 -8.91 20.93 -35.22
N ILE A 34 -8.14 19.88 -35.02
CA ILE A 34 -7.00 19.49 -35.84
C ILE A 34 -7.25 18.16 -36.52
N GLU A 35 -6.66 17.96 -37.67
CA GLU A 35 -6.57 16.69 -38.36
C GLU A 35 -5.11 16.23 -38.37
N THR A 36 -4.87 15.00 -37.98
CA THR A 36 -3.54 14.40 -38.05
C THR A 36 -3.51 13.38 -39.20
N GLN A 37 -2.46 13.50 -40.04
CA GLN A 37 -2.23 12.55 -41.11
C GLN A 37 -1.73 11.22 -40.53
N THR A 38 -2.24 10.13 -41.10
CA THR A 38 -1.80 8.77 -40.83
C THR A 38 -1.00 8.23 -42.02
N LYS A 39 -0.28 7.13 -41.84
CA LYS A 39 0.44 6.49 -42.94
C LYS A 39 -0.50 5.78 -43.91
N ASP A 40 -0.01 5.55 -45.12
CA ASP A 40 -0.66 4.98 -46.30
C ASP A 40 -1.83 4.04 -46.03
N GLY A 41 -3.03 4.41 -46.53
CA GLY A 41 -4.24 3.60 -46.54
C GLY A 41 -5.14 3.71 -45.29
N LEU A 42 -4.76 4.47 -44.26
CA LEU A 42 -5.61 4.79 -43.12
C LEU A 42 -6.20 6.20 -43.22
N SER A 43 -7.45 6.35 -42.80
CA SER A 43 -8.10 7.65 -42.78
C SER A 43 -7.40 8.59 -41.78
N PRO A 44 -7.31 9.91 -42.11
CA PRO A 44 -6.85 10.91 -41.16
C PRO A 44 -7.67 10.89 -39.86
N LEU A 45 -7.05 11.26 -38.75
CA LEU A 45 -7.74 11.34 -37.46
C LEU A 45 -8.05 12.79 -37.11
N GLU A 46 -9.30 13.05 -36.80
CA GLU A 46 -9.77 14.36 -36.33
C GLU A 46 -9.75 14.42 -34.81
N TRP A 47 -9.21 15.49 -34.24
CA TRP A 47 -9.11 15.71 -32.81
C TRP A 47 -9.74 17.06 -32.42
N LYS A 48 -10.68 17.03 -31.48
CA LYS A 48 -11.11 18.24 -30.79
C LYS A 48 -10.09 18.59 -29.74
N VAL A 49 -9.56 19.81 -29.78
CA VAL A 49 -8.54 20.29 -28.86
C VAL A 49 -9.14 21.32 -27.93
N ALA A 50 -8.84 21.21 -26.63
CA ALA A 50 -9.19 22.22 -25.64
C ALA A 50 -7.92 22.61 -24.88
N ILE A 51 -7.60 23.92 -24.85
CA ILE A 51 -6.44 24.48 -24.15
C ILE A 51 -6.93 25.42 -23.04
N SER A 52 -6.55 25.12 -21.81
CA SER A 52 -6.87 25.88 -20.61
C SER A 52 -6.09 27.21 -20.58
N PRO A 53 -6.60 28.27 -19.92
CA PRO A 53 -5.87 29.53 -19.74
C PRO A 53 -4.59 29.39 -18.93
N SER A 54 -4.47 28.34 -18.10
CA SER A 54 -3.27 28.04 -17.32
C SER A 54 -2.14 27.38 -18.12
N TYR A 55 -2.40 27.04 -19.39
CA TYR A 55 -1.41 26.37 -20.23
C TYR A 55 -0.05 27.10 -20.23
N PRO A 56 1.07 26.41 -20.01
CA PRO A 56 1.26 24.93 -20.04
C PRO A 56 1.13 24.24 -18.67
N PHE A 57 0.71 24.91 -17.62
CA PHE A 57 0.69 24.36 -16.26
C PHE A 57 -0.65 23.75 -15.88
N LYS A 58 -0.60 22.66 -15.12
CA LYS A 58 -1.78 22.06 -14.49
C LYS A 58 -2.30 22.93 -13.35
N ILE A 59 -3.61 23.02 -13.21
CA ILE A 59 -4.28 23.55 -12.02
C ILE A 59 -5.27 22.50 -11.54
N ASP A 60 -5.28 22.21 -10.26
CA ASP A 60 -6.17 21.20 -9.63
C ASP A 60 -6.14 19.84 -10.34
N ASP A 61 -4.95 19.36 -10.68
CA ASP A 61 -4.69 18.10 -11.40
C ASP A 61 -5.35 17.98 -12.80
N LYS A 62 -5.93 19.08 -13.32
CA LYS A 62 -6.50 19.08 -14.66
C LYS A 62 -5.41 19.32 -15.71
N GLU A 63 -5.42 18.47 -16.76
CA GLU A 63 -4.49 18.68 -17.88
C GLU A 63 -4.77 20.00 -18.58
N PRO A 64 -3.72 20.79 -18.86
CA PRO A 64 -3.87 22.12 -19.47
C PRO A 64 -4.20 22.07 -20.96
N ILE A 65 -3.99 20.92 -21.62
CA ILE A 65 -4.37 20.64 -23.00
C ILE A 65 -5.01 19.25 -23.08
N ASN A 66 -6.08 19.14 -23.85
CA ASN A 66 -6.80 17.91 -24.05
C ASN A 66 -7.07 17.66 -25.53
N PHE A 67 -6.79 16.45 -26.01
CA PHE A 67 -7.12 16.00 -27.36
C PHE A 67 -8.22 14.93 -27.26
N PHE A 68 -9.35 15.14 -27.92
CA PHE A 68 -10.51 14.26 -27.83
C PHE A 68 -10.83 13.61 -29.17
N ASN A 69 -10.98 12.29 -29.18
CA ASN A 69 -11.56 11.52 -30.26
C ASN A 69 -12.38 10.35 -29.71
N THR A 70 -13.70 10.45 -29.73
CA THR A 70 -14.61 9.44 -29.17
C THR A 70 -14.70 8.14 -29.96
N SER A 71 -14.23 8.12 -31.22
CA SER A 71 -14.22 6.92 -32.05
C SER A 71 -13.10 5.95 -31.69
N LEU A 72 -12.12 6.41 -30.90
CA LEU A 72 -10.91 5.66 -30.53
C LEU A 72 -10.96 5.05 -29.15
N LYS A 73 -12.13 4.93 -28.52
CA LYS A 73 -12.29 4.41 -27.15
C LYS A 73 -11.74 2.99 -26.94
N THR A 74 -11.63 2.19 -27.98
CA THR A 74 -11.08 0.82 -27.93
C THR A 74 -9.55 0.78 -27.88
N TYR A 75 -8.88 1.89 -28.13
CA TYR A 75 -7.42 1.97 -28.15
C TYR A 75 -6.85 2.30 -26.76
N PRO A 76 -5.62 1.86 -26.44
CA PRO A 76 -4.96 2.17 -25.18
C PRO A 76 -4.85 3.69 -24.92
N HIS A 77 -4.86 4.10 -23.64
CA HIS A 77 -4.74 5.49 -23.19
C HIS A 77 -5.82 6.46 -23.70
N ILE A 78 -6.93 5.98 -24.22
CA ILE A 78 -8.13 6.79 -24.49
C ILE A 78 -9.11 6.62 -23.34
N MET A 79 -9.51 7.72 -22.74
CA MET A 79 -10.47 7.75 -21.64
C MET A 79 -11.92 7.62 -22.18
N ARG A 80 -12.90 7.37 -21.31
CA ARG A 80 -14.34 7.25 -21.69
C ARG A 80 -14.87 8.48 -22.43
N SER A 81 -14.41 9.67 -22.08
CA SER A 81 -14.73 10.93 -22.76
C SER A 81 -14.14 11.05 -24.19
N GLY A 82 -13.25 10.14 -24.58
CA GLY A 82 -12.46 10.23 -25.80
C GLY A 82 -11.15 11.02 -25.66
N PHE A 83 -10.85 11.50 -24.45
CA PHE A 83 -9.58 12.18 -24.14
C PHE A 83 -8.43 11.17 -24.21
N VAL A 84 -7.32 11.57 -24.90
CA VAL A 84 -6.09 10.77 -24.91
C VAL A 84 -5.18 11.17 -23.76
N CYS A 85 -4.79 10.21 -22.94
CA CYS A 85 -3.84 10.42 -21.85
C CYS A 85 -2.40 10.47 -22.40
N LEU A 86 -1.81 11.66 -22.44
CA LEU A 86 -0.44 11.90 -22.87
C LEU A 86 0.40 12.37 -21.68
N HIS A 87 1.50 11.67 -21.41
CA HIS A 87 2.46 12.13 -20.41
C HIS A 87 3.54 12.96 -21.08
N THR A 88 3.46 14.28 -20.90
CA THR A 88 4.43 15.23 -21.46
C THR A 88 5.23 15.91 -20.35
N PRO A 89 6.55 16.09 -20.54
CA PRO A 89 7.32 16.98 -19.67
C PRO A 89 6.76 18.40 -19.80
N LYS A 90 6.82 19.17 -18.74
CA LYS A 90 6.34 20.57 -18.75
C LYS A 90 7.52 21.51 -18.88
N VAL A 91 7.40 22.48 -19.82
CA VAL A 91 8.35 23.58 -20.01
C VAL A 91 7.60 24.91 -19.93
N GLU A 92 8.30 25.96 -19.55
CA GLU A 92 7.70 27.30 -19.36
C GLU A 92 7.24 27.95 -20.67
N ASP A 93 7.97 27.69 -21.77
CA ASP A 93 7.64 28.25 -23.08
C ASP A 93 6.45 27.53 -23.72
N ALA A 94 5.36 28.26 -23.92
CA ALA A 94 4.11 27.71 -24.46
C ALA A 94 4.22 27.22 -25.90
N GLU A 95 5.08 27.83 -26.75
CA GLU A 95 5.31 27.39 -28.13
C GLU A 95 6.02 26.00 -28.11
N THR A 96 7.08 25.89 -27.33
CA THR A 96 7.85 24.65 -27.17
C THR A 96 6.98 23.55 -26.56
N GLN A 97 6.19 23.88 -25.53
CA GLN A 97 5.29 22.90 -24.91
C GLN A 97 4.25 22.37 -25.90
N PHE A 98 3.65 23.25 -26.73
CA PHE A 98 2.64 22.82 -27.71
C PHE A 98 3.23 21.91 -28.79
N LEU A 99 4.47 22.18 -29.20
CA LEU A 99 5.22 21.31 -30.11
C LEU A 99 5.45 19.90 -29.46
N ILE A 100 5.81 19.88 -28.19
CA ILE A 100 5.98 18.61 -27.44
C ILE A 100 4.66 17.85 -27.36
N ASP A 101 3.56 18.52 -27.00
CA ASP A 101 2.25 17.87 -26.86
C ASP A 101 1.76 17.27 -28.18
N LEU A 102 1.92 17.98 -29.32
CA LEU A 102 1.60 17.46 -30.66
C LEU A 102 2.53 16.30 -31.07
N SER A 103 3.82 16.38 -30.74
CA SER A 103 4.76 15.30 -31.00
C SER A 103 4.41 14.02 -30.23
N ARG A 104 3.98 14.14 -28.97
CA ARG A 104 3.49 13.02 -28.17
C ARG A 104 2.19 12.45 -28.72
N LEU A 105 1.28 13.29 -29.18
CA LEU A 105 0.09 12.83 -29.88
C LEU A 105 0.44 11.99 -31.11
N LYS A 106 1.43 12.44 -31.89
CA LYS A 106 1.94 11.69 -33.04
C LYS A 106 2.54 10.34 -32.63
N GLU A 107 3.37 10.32 -31.58
CA GLU A 107 3.94 9.07 -31.05
C GLU A 107 2.83 8.09 -30.64
N TRP A 108 1.77 8.58 -29.98
CA TRP A 108 0.60 7.77 -29.61
C TRP A 108 -0.08 7.21 -30.87
N ILE A 109 -0.30 8.03 -31.91
CA ILE A 109 -0.91 7.60 -33.18
C ILE A 109 -0.06 6.51 -33.84
N ASP A 110 1.25 6.74 -33.95
CA ASP A 110 2.18 5.79 -34.57
C ASP A 110 2.21 4.47 -33.80
N LYS A 111 2.20 4.50 -32.48
CA LYS A 111 2.31 3.33 -31.62
C LYS A 111 1.01 2.52 -31.58
N TYR A 112 -0.07 3.15 -31.22
CA TYR A 112 -1.30 2.43 -30.89
C TYR A 112 -2.30 2.37 -32.05
N TYR A 113 -2.41 3.40 -32.87
CA TYR A 113 -3.35 3.41 -33.99
C TYR A 113 -2.78 2.73 -35.22
N ILE A 114 -1.54 3.06 -35.63
CA ILE A 114 -0.93 2.55 -36.85
C ILE A 114 -0.32 1.16 -36.62
N ARG A 115 0.61 1.02 -35.65
CA ARG A 115 1.29 -0.26 -35.39
C ARG A 115 0.47 -1.23 -34.55
N LYS A 116 -0.63 -0.77 -33.94
CA LYS A 116 -1.51 -1.55 -33.06
C LYS A 116 -0.76 -2.31 -31.97
N GLU A 117 0.25 -1.65 -31.40
CA GLU A 117 1.01 -2.21 -30.28
C GLU A 117 0.08 -2.44 -29.10
N LYS A 118 0.22 -3.60 -28.46
CA LYS A 118 -0.49 -3.89 -27.21
C LYS A 118 0.22 -3.18 -26.08
N ASP A 119 -0.55 -2.58 -25.18
CA ASP A 119 -0.02 -2.16 -23.91
C ASP A 119 0.21 -3.39 -23.03
N ASN A 120 1.42 -3.52 -22.47
CA ASN A 120 1.76 -4.60 -21.56
C ASN A 120 1.30 -4.33 -20.12
N HIS A 121 0.77 -3.13 -19.85
CA HIS A 121 0.24 -2.77 -18.54
C HIS A 121 -1.27 -2.97 -18.51
N TYR A 122 -1.74 -3.67 -17.48
CA TYR A 122 -3.17 -3.78 -17.23
C TYR A 122 -3.69 -2.40 -16.79
N GLU A 123 -4.63 -1.84 -17.55
CA GLU A 123 -5.36 -0.63 -17.13
C GLU A 123 -6.41 -1.04 -16.09
N GLU A 124 -6.26 -0.60 -14.85
CA GLU A 124 -7.25 -0.87 -13.81
C GLU A 124 -8.57 -0.15 -14.11
N LEU A 125 -9.68 -0.79 -13.72
CA LEU A 125 -10.99 -0.16 -13.83
C LEU A 125 -11.11 0.97 -12.81
N VAL A 126 -11.00 2.20 -13.28
CA VAL A 126 -11.08 3.37 -12.41
C VAL A 126 -12.55 3.66 -12.08
N VAL A 127 -12.84 3.70 -10.79
CA VAL A 127 -14.11 4.18 -10.25
C VAL A 127 -13.91 5.57 -9.69
N GLU A 128 -14.62 6.55 -10.26
CA GLU A 128 -14.61 7.91 -9.72
C GLU A 128 -15.25 7.93 -8.32
N ARG A 129 -14.57 8.56 -7.38
CA ARG A 129 -15.11 8.73 -6.02
C ARG A 129 -16.32 9.64 -6.05
N LYS A 130 -17.47 9.11 -5.63
CA LYS A 130 -18.73 9.84 -5.55
C LYS A 130 -19.45 9.60 -4.22
N LEU A 131 -20.29 10.54 -3.85
CA LEU A 131 -21.19 10.38 -2.71
C LEU A 131 -22.30 9.38 -3.05
N ILE A 132 -22.53 8.45 -2.14
CA ILE A 132 -23.65 7.52 -2.16
C ILE A 132 -24.42 7.71 -0.86
N ASP A 133 -25.64 8.28 -0.92
CA ASP A 133 -26.42 8.66 0.27
C ASP A 133 -25.62 9.54 1.27
N ASP A 134 -24.92 10.56 0.77
CA ASP A 134 -24.07 11.50 1.53
C ASP A 134 -22.81 10.88 2.19
N ILE A 135 -22.42 9.67 1.82
CA ILE A 135 -21.25 8.98 2.35
C ILE A 135 -20.32 8.57 1.19
N TYR A 136 -19.02 8.70 1.38
CA TYR A 136 -18.01 8.09 0.52
C TYR A 136 -17.71 6.68 1.03
N TYR A 137 -17.97 5.66 0.22
CA TYR A 137 -17.67 4.26 0.54
C TYR A 137 -16.38 3.80 -0.10
N ASN A 138 -15.49 3.19 0.72
CA ASN A 138 -14.24 2.61 0.27
C ASN A 138 -14.12 1.18 0.77
N PHE A 139 -13.56 0.30 -0.05
CA PHE A 139 -13.35 -1.11 0.31
C PHE A 139 -11.90 -1.50 0.07
N PHE A 140 -11.28 -2.06 1.10
CA PHE A 140 -9.93 -2.61 1.03
C PHE A 140 -10.03 -4.13 0.93
N TYR A 141 -9.22 -4.72 0.08
CA TYR A 141 -9.08 -6.17 -0.05
C TYR A 141 -7.61 -6.55 -0.20
N THR A 142 -7.29 -7.81 0.08
CA THR A 142 -5.95 -8.36 -0.05
C THR A 142 -6.02 -9.78 -0.58
N ASP A 143 -4.87 -10.44 -0.72
CA ASP A 143 -4.79 -11.84 -1.07
C ASP A 143 -5.49 -12.71 -0.01
N THR A 144 -6.04 -13.82 -0.44
CA THR A 144 -6.77 -14.77 0.41
C THR A 144 -6.03 -16.08 0.55
N SER A 145 -6.41 -16.87 1.56
CA SER A 145 -5.81 -18.18 1.85
C SER A 145 -5.88 -19.18 0.69
N ASN A 146 -6.90 -19.06 -0.15
CA ASN A 146 -7.13 -19.91 -1.32
C ASN A 146 -7.59 -19.09 -2.52
N GLU A 147 -7.45 -19.61 -3.72
CA GLU A 147 -7.95 -18.99 -4.94
C GLU A 147 -9.45 -19.20 -5.12
N PHE A 148 -10.14 -18.17 -5.61
CA PHE A 148 -11.56 -18.26 -5.98
C PHE A 148 -11.74 -19.06 -7.25
N LEU A 149 -12.82 -19.84 -7.29
CA LEU A 149 -13.24 -20.59 -8.46
C LEU A 149 -14.26 -19.81 -9.28
N HIS A 150 -14.29 -20.05 -10.59
CA HIS A 150 -15.24 -19.43 -11.48
C HIS A 150 -16.70 -19.72 -11.04
N GLY A 151 -17.53 -18.71 -11.10
CA GLY A 151 -18.93 -18.81 -10.74
C GLY A 151 -19.22 -18.89 -9.24
N ASP A 152 -18.20 -18.81 -8.38
CA ASP A 152 -18.36 -18.83 -6.92
C ASP A 152 -19.12 -17.60 -6.43
N TYR A 153 -19.87 -17.77 -5.35
CA TYR A 153 -20.63 -16.69 -4.72
C TYR A 153 -20.92 -17.00 -3.25
N GLY A 154 -21.23 -15.97 -2.50
CA GLY A 154 -21.52 -16.11 -1.09
C GLY A 154 -21.56 -14.79 -0.33
N THR A 155 -21.26 -14.84 0.95
CA THR A 155 -21.19 -13.65 1.81
C THR A 155 -19.76 -13.26 2.09
N VAL A 156 -19.55 -11.99 2.41
CA VAL A 156 -18.26 -11.46 2.84
C VAL A 156 -18.43 -10.77 4.19
N ASP A 157 -17.59 -11.17 5.14
CA ASP A 157 -17.47 -10.51 6.44
C ASP A 157 -16.60 -9.26 6.27
N LEU A 158 -17.12 -8.11 6.69
CA LEU A 158 -16.48 -6.82 6.57
C LEU A 158 -16.17 -6.25 7.95
N VAL A 159 -15.04 -5.61 8.07
CA VAL A 159 -14.63 -4.85 9.25
C VAL A 159 -14.58 -3.38 8.89
N MET A 160 -15.27 -2.54 9.65
CA MET A 160 -15.25 -1.10 9.44
C MET A 160 -14.08 -0.46 10.19
N LEU A 161 -13.28 0.31 9.49
CA LEU A 161 -12.25 1.16 10.09
C LEU A 161 -12.87 2.43 10.68
N VAL A 162 -12.08 3.16 11.47
CA VAL A 162 -12.50 4.47 12.00
C VAL A 162 -12.90 5.37 10.82
N PRO A 163 -14.11 5.94 10.82
CA PRO A 163 -14.57 6.79 9.74
C PRO A 163 -13.69 8.02 9.55
N GLY A 164 -13.39 8.32 8.29
CA GLY A 164 -12.69 9.53 7.89
C GLY A 164 -13.67 10.66 7.48
N CYS A 165 -13.10 11.75 6.98
CA CYS A 165 -13.84 12.90 6.44
C CYS A 165 -13.14 13.42 5.18
N HIS A 166 -13.92 13.82 4.16
CA HIS A 166 -13.46 14.49 2.95
C HIS A 166 -14.51 15.53 2.54
N ASP A 167 -14.10 16.78 2.35
CA ASP A 167 -14.98 17.91 2.04
C ASP A 167 -16.20 18.04 2.98
N GLY A 168 -15.97 17.83 4.29
CA GLY A 168 -17.02 17.87 5.29
C GLY A 168 -18.02 16.71 5.25
N LYS A 169 -17.81 15.72 4.36
CA LYS A 169 -18.64 14.52 4.23
C LYS A 169 -17.96 13.31 4.86
N ARG A 170 -18.76 12.44 5.45
CA ARG A 170 -18.31 11.19 6.06
C ARG A 170 -17.70 10.24 5.00
N MET A 171 -16.61 9.60 5.38
CA MET A 171 -15.93 8.60 4.57
C MET A 171 -15.82 7.29 5.35
N ASP A 172 -16.52 6.27 4.91
CA ASP A 172 -16.50 4.94 5.50
C ASP A 172 -15.55 4.02 4.72
N THR A 173 -14.69 3.32 5.43
CA THR A 173 -13.76 2.35 4.86
C THR A 173 -13.98 0.99 5.49
N PHE A 174 -14.17 -0.02 4.66
CA PHE A 174 -14.39 -1.40 5.06
C PHE A 174 -13.26 -2.30 4.57
N LEU A 175 -12.80 -3.21 5.42
CA LEU A 175 -11.89 -4.28 5.05
C LEU A 175 -12.69 -5.54 4.72
N ALA A 176 -12.46 -6.15 3.56
CA ALA A 176 -12.92 -7.50 3.30
C ALA A 176 -12.10 -8.47 4.17
N ASN A 177 -12.74 -9.20 5.07
CA ASN A 177 -12.05 -10.04 6.05
C ASN A 177 -12.09 -11.51 5.66
N THR A 178 -13.30 -12.06 5.45
CA THR A 178 -13.50 -13.47 5.09
C THR A 178 -14.63 -13.58 4.08
N PHE A 179 -14.38 -14.32 3.01
CA PHE A 179 -15.39 -14.65 2.02
C PHE A 179 -15.90 -16.07 2.31
N ASN A 180 -17.21 -16.22 2.49
CA ASN A 180 -17.86 -17.48 2.82
C ASN A 180 -18.59 -18.02 1.60
N SER A 181 -18.05 -19.04 0.93
CA SER A 181 -18.65 -19.64 -0.26
C SER A 181 -19.93 -20.40 0.06
N LYS A 182 -20.94 -20.22 -0.79
CA LYS A 182 -22.19 -20.99 -0.76
C LYS A 182 -22.16 -22.18 -1.73
N VAL A 183 -21.17 -22.23 -2.61
CA VAL A 183 -21.00 -23.31 -3.60
C VAL A 183 -20.14 -24.42 -3.06
N HIS A 184 -19.01 -24.08 -2.44
CA HIS A 184 -17.98 -25.04 -2.06
C HIS A 184 -17.89 -25.29 -0.54
N ASN A 185 -18.75 -24.65 0.25
CA ASN A 185 -18.67 -24.66 1.72
C ASN A 185 -17.26 -24.35 2.24
N ALA A 186 -16.58 -23.43 1.56
CA ALA A 186 -15.22 -22.99 1.82
C ALA A 186 -15.18 -21.56 2.36
N GLN A 187 -14.11 -21.24 3.09
CA GLN A 187 -13.80 -19.89 3.53
C GLN A 187 -12.50 -19.42 2.88
N TYR A 188 -12.50 -18.19 2.39
CA TYR A 188 -11.32 -17.51 1.85
C TYR A 188 -10.96 -16.38 2.81
N CYS A 189 -10.02 -16.67 3.71
CA CYS A 189 -9.58 -15.72 4.72
C CYS A 189 -8.56 -14.74 4.12
N CYS A 190 -8.79 -13.45 4.28
CA CYS A 190 -7.83 -12.42 3.94
C CYS A 190 -6.63 -12.45 4.90
N GLN A 191 -5.48 -11.98 4.44
CA GLN A 191 -4.23 -12.06 5.22
C GLN A 191 -4.28 -11.32 6.57
N TRP A 192 -5.12 -10.30 6.71
CA TRP A 192 -5.33 -9.56 7.98
C TRP A 192 -6.39 -10.15 8.91
N GLU A 193 -7.00 -11.27 8.54
CA GLU A 193 -8.16 -11.84 9.27
C GLU A 193 -7.87 -12.01 10.77
N GLN A 194 -6.73 -12.52 11.13
CA GLN A 194 -6.36 -12.77 12.54
C GLN A 194 -6.24 -11.46 13.35
N GLY A 195 -5.67 -10.41 12.76
CA GLY A 195 -5.51 -9.10 13.41
C GLY A 195 -6.83 -8.33 13.60
N MET A 196 -7.87 -8.68 12.84
CA MET A 196 -9.14 -7.93 12.78
C MET A 196 -10.33 -8.62 13.45
N GLN A 197 -10.11 -9.72 14.17
CA GLN A 197 -11.19 -10.53 14.77
C GLN A 197 -12.07 -9.83 15.80
N ARG A 198 -11.56 -8.79 16.46
CA ARG A 198 -12.24 -8.09 17.58
C ARG A 198 -13.09 -6.89 17.15
N GLN A 199 -13.17 -6.60 15.86
CA GLN A 199 -13.87 -5.41 15.34
C GLN A 199 -15.34 -5.69 15.01
N ILE A 200 -16.14 -4.62 14.89
CA ILE A 200 -17.55 -4.72 14.50
C ILE A 200 -17.63 -5.24 13.08
N LYS A 201 -18.35 -6.36 12.91
CA LYS A 201 -18.52 -7.03 11.62
C LYS A 201 -19.78 -6.54 10.91
N PHE A 202 -19.65 -6.28 9.63
CA PHE A 202 -20.74 -6.04 8.69
C PHE A 202 -20.78 -7.17 7.67
N GLU A 203 -21.93 -7.39 7.05
CA GLU A 203 -22.09 -8.43 6.03
C GLU A 203 -22.27 -7.80 4.66
N GLY A 204 -21.49 -8.26 3.69
CA GLY A 204 -21.70 -8.02 2.26
C GLY A 204 -21.94 -9.33 1.52
N ILE A 205 -22.06 -9.24 0.20
CA ILE A 205 -22.19 -10.40 -0.70
C ILE A 205 -21.14 -10.33 -1.79
N TYR A 206 -20.78 -11.48 -2.36
CA TYR A 206 -19.87 -11.52 -3.49
C TYR A 206 -20.33 -12.48 -4.58
N CYS A 207 -19.91 -12.17 -5.79
CA CYS A 207 -19.96 -13.04 -6.96
C CYS A 207 -18.61 -12.98 -7.66
N PHE A 208 -18.02 -14.14 -7.93
CA PHE A 208 -16.79 -14.25 -8.69
C PHE A 208 -17.12 -14.46 -10.17
N LEU A 209 -16.74 -13.49 -11.00
CA LEU A 209 -17.14 -13.38 -12.39
C LEU A 209 -16.07 -13.98 -13.30
N ASP A 210 -16.47 -14.41 -14.50
CA ASP A 210 -15.55 -14.91 -15.52
C ASP A 210 -14.74 -13.78 -16.18
N LYS A 211 -15.26 -12.56 -16.17
CA LYS A 211 -14.63 -11.37 -16.76
C LYS A 211 -14.84 -10.15 -15.88
N ALA A 212 -13.94 -9.19 -16.05
CA ALA A 212 -14.07 -7.88 -15.41
C ALA A 212 -15.42 -7.21 -15.78
N PRO A 213 -16.06 -6.46 -14.86
CA PRO A 213 -17.26 -5.68 -15.14
C PRO A 213 -16.91 -4.42 -15.95
N SER A 214 -16.47 -4.60 -17.20
CA SER A 214 -15.91 -3.56 -18.04
C SER A 214 -16.45 -3.55 -19.46
N GLU A 215 -16.46 -2.37 -20.05
CA GLU A 215 -16.56 -2.14 -21.49
C GLU A 215 -15.14 -1.98 -22.06
N TYR A 216 -14.83 -2.69 -23.13
CA TYR A 216 -13.51 -2.64 -23.82
C TYR A 216 -12.31 -2.97 -22.91
N ASP A 217 -12.52 -3.76 -21.84
CA ASP A 217 -11.52 -4.10 -20.84
C ASP A 217 -10.87 -2.90 -20.09
N LYS A 218 -11.52 -1.72 -20.15
CA LYS A 218 -10.98 -0.45 -19.63
C LYS A 218 -11.95 0.34 -18.77
N PHE A 219 -13.23 0.37 -19.14
CA PHE A 219 -14.21 1.24 -18.49
C PHE A 219 -15.17 0.43 -17.66
N ILE A 220 -15.31 0.80 -16.39
CA ILE A 220 -16.29 0.14 -15.52
C ILE A 220 -17.70 0.28 -16.11
N ILE A 221 -18.49 -0.80 -16.12
CA ILE A 221 -19.87 -0.79 -16.57
C ILE A 221 -20.72 0.13 -15.69
N GLU A 222 -21.58 0.96 -16.29
CA GLU A 222 -22.41 1.93 -15.56
C GLU A 222 -23.83 1.45 -15.29
N LEU A 223 -24.36 0.54 -16.10
CA LEU A 223 -25.73 0.03 -15.97
C LEU A 223 -25.75 -1.43 -15.55
N TYR A 224 -26.63 -1.78 -14.59
CA TYR A 224 -26.79 -3.18 -14.18
C TYR A 224 -27.17 -4.12 -15.33
N THR A 225 -27.99 -3.66 -16.28
CA THR A 225 -28.36 -4.48 -17.45
C THR A 225 -27.16 -4.97 -18.23
N ASP A 226 -26.10 -4.15 -18.33
CA ASP A 226 -24.92 -4.46 -19.12
C ASP A 226 -24.00 -5.47 -18.40
N MET A 227 -24.20 -5.64 -17.10
CA MET A 227 -23.56 -6.69 -16.30
C MET A 227 -24.26 -8.05 -16.39
N SER A 228 -25.49 -8.14 -16.93
CA SER A 228 -26.32 -9.36 -16.86
C SER A 228 -25.62 -10.59 -17.44
N SER A 229 -24.84 -10.43 -18.51
CA SER A 229 -24.11 -11.52 -19.17
C SER A 229 -22.89 -12.03 -18.40
N LEU A 230 -22.46 -11.29 -17.36
CA LEU A 230 -21.30 -11.65 -16.53
C LEU A 230 -21.66 -12.59 -15.37
N PHE A 231 -22.96 -12.67 -15.04
CA PHE A 231 -23.44 -13.45 -13.92
C PHE A 231 -24.04 -14.78 -14.40
N SER A 232 -23.64 -15.85 -13.76
CA SER A 232 -24.27 -17.17 -13.98
C SER A 232 -25.71 -17.18 -13.47
N TRP A 233 -26.49 -18.17 -13.92
CA TRP A 233 -27.86 -18.37 -13.44
C TRP A 233 -27.89 -18.53 -11.91
N SER A 234 -26.99 -19.33 -11.34
CA SER A 234 -26.92 -19.57 -9.88
C SER A 234 -26.61 -18.31 -9.09
N GLN A 235 -25.72 -17.45 -9.60
CA GLN A 235 -25.43 -16.16 -8.99
C GLN A 235 -26.64 -15.23 -9.01
N MET A 236 -27.39 -15.20 -10.11
CA MET A 236 -28.63 -14.39 -10.23
C MET A 236 -29.71 -14.89 -9.27
N GLU A 237 -29.87 -16.22 -9.09
CA GLU A 237 -30.79 -16.79 -8.11
C GLU A 237 -30.35 -16.44 -6.67
N PHE A 238 -29.06 -16.52 -6.36
CA PHE A 238 -28.52 -16.12 -5.07
C PHE A 238 -28.81 -14.65 -4.76
N LEU A 239 -28.58 -13.75 -5.71
CA LEU A 239 -28.88 -12.33 -5.58
C LEU A 239 -30.39 -12.09 -5.39
N LYS A 240 -31.23 -12.85 -6.10
CA LYS A 240 -32.69 -12.79 -5.94
C LYS A 240 -33.14 -13.23 -4.54
N MET A 241 -32.60 -14.35 -4.04
CA MET A 241 -32.89 -14.82 -2.67
C MET A 241 -32.45 -13.77 -1.64
N TRP A 242 -31.25 -13.17 -1.84
CA TRP A 242 -30.75 -12.13 -0.95
C TRP A 242 -31.64 -10.88 -0.95
N SER A 243 -32.20 -10.48 -2.10
CA SER A 243 -33.12 -9.34 -2.22
C SER A 243 -34.41 -9.49 -1.41
N GLN A 244 -34.76 -10.72 -1.01
CA GLN A 244 -35.95 -11.04 -0.20
C GLN A 244 -35.67 -11.02 1.30
N LYS A 245 -34.40 -10.98 1.74
CA LYS A 245 -34.06 -10.87 3.16
C LYS A 245 -34.42 -9.47 3.66
N LYS A 246 -35.01 -9.41 4.86
CA LYS A 246 -35.11 -8.14 5.60
C LYS A 246 -33.71 -7.73 6.02
N ASN A 247 -33.27 -6.60 5.54
CA ASN A 247 -31.95 -6.05 5.87
C ASN A 247 -32.13 -4.71 6.58
N GLU A 248 -31.51 -4.56 7.74
CA GLU A 248 -31.53 -3.30 8.51
C GLU A 248 -30.63 -2.24 7.85
N ALA A 249 -29.62 -2.68 7.11
CA ALA A 249 -28.73 -1.79 6.39
C ALA A 249 -29.43 -1.17 5.17
N LYS A 250 -29.25 0.13 4.95
CA LYS A 250 -29.75 0.82 3.75
C LYS A 250 -29.09 0.33 2.47
N ARG A 251 -27.82 -0.06 2.54
CA ARG A 251 -26.98 -0.50 1.42
C ARG A 251 -26.33 -1.84 1.73
N VAL A 252 -26.24 -2.67 0.69
CA VAL A 252 -25.53 -3.96 0.73
C VAL A 252 -24.39 -3.91 -0.29
N PRO A 253 -23.13 -4.05 0.11
CA PRO A 253 -22.03 -4.12 -0.82
C PRO A 253 -22.01 -5.46 -1.55
N LEU A 254 -22.01 -5.41 -2.88
CA LEU A 254 -21.82 -6.55 -3.78
C LEU A 254 -20.39 -6.49 -4.33
N PHE A 255 -19.56 -7.40 -3.91
CA PHE A 255 -18.21 -7.60 -4.42
C PHE A 255 -18.25 -8.40 -5.72
N CYS A 256 -17.81 -7.80 -6.80
CA CYS A 256 -17.62 -8.43 -8.10
C CYS A 256 -16.14 -8.77 -8.26
N GLY A 257 -15.80 -10.04 -8.03
CA GLY A 257 -14.42 -10.54 -8.18
C GLY A 257 -14.15 -11.04 -9.58
N TYR A 258 -12.92 -10.88 -10.07
CA TYR A 258 -12.48 -11.39 -11.36
C TYR A 258 -10.97 -11.54 -11.41
N LYS A 259 -10.46 -12.34 -12.36
CA LYS A 259 -9.01 -12.44 -12.61
C LYS A 259 -8.60 -11.52 -13.75
N ILE A 260 -7.46 -10.85 -13.58
CA ILE A 260 -6.80 -10.09 -14.63
C ILE A 260 -5.81 -11.01 -15.39
N PRO A 261 -5.27 -10.60 -16.56
CA PRO A 261 -4.44 -11.48 -17.41
C PRO A 261 -3.20 -12.09 -16.75
N ASN A 262 -2.63 -11.44 -15.73
CA ASN A 262 -1.50 -11.97 -14.95
C ASN A 262 -1.91 -12.99 -13.86
N GLY A 263 -3.21 -13.30 -13.73
CA GLY A 263 -3.76 -14.25 -12.75
C GLY A 263 -4.14 -13.66 -11.40
N GLU A 264 -3.86 -12.38 -11.15
CA GLU A 264 -4.27 -11.71 -9.90
C GLU A 264 -5.79 -11.54 -9.81
N THR A 265 -6.31 -11.65 -8.60
CA THR A 265 -7.73 -11.37 -8.30
C THR A 265 -7.93 -9.87 -8.06
N ARG A 266 -8.97 -9.33 -8.70
CA ARG A 266 -9.42 -7.95 -8.51
C ARG A 266 -10.87 -7.93 -8.07
N TRP A 267 -11.23 -6.86 -7.35
CA TRP A 267 -12.58 -6.66 -6.84
C TRP A 267 -13.09 -5.27 -7.18
N GLN A 268 -14.33 -5.20 -7.65
CA GLN A 268 -15.11 -3.97 -7.74
C GLN A 268 -16.33 -4.11 -6.85
N VAL A 269 -16.77 -3.04 -6.18
CA VAL A 269 -17.87 -3.11 -5.24
C VAL A 269 -19.03 -2.20 -5.67
N ALA A 270 -20.19 -2.80 -5.89
CA ALA A 270 -21.44 -2.09 -6.17
C ALA A 270 -22.27 -1.99 -4.88
N MET A 271 -22.76 -0.78 -4.55
CA MET A 271 -23.60 -0.53 -3.37
C MET A 271 -25.08 -0.72 -3.70
N LEU A 272 -25.60 -1.92 -3.46
CA LEU A 272 -27.01 -2.24 -3.73
C LEU A 272 -27.93 -1.55 -2.71
N LYS A 273 -29.05 -0.97 -3.18
CA LYS A 273 -30.11 -0.47 -2.28
C LYS A 273 -30.89 -1.66 -1.69
N ALA A 274 -30.88 -1.82 -0.38
CA ALA A 274 -31.54 -2.96 0.27
C ALA A 274 -33.03 -3.05 -0.01
N ASN A 275 -33.71 -1.90 -0.06
CA ASN A 275 -35.15 -1.82 -0.33
C ASN A 275 -35.53 -1.79 -1.82
N ASP A 276 -34.57 -1.65 -2.72
CA ASP A 276 -34.77 -1.61 -4.17
C ASP A 276 -33.61 -2.31 -4.88
N PHE A 277 -33.48 -3.60 -4.63
CA PHE A 277 -32.52 -4.43 -5.34
C PHE A 277 -32.73 -4.33 -6.85
N PRO A 278 -31.65 -4.22 -7.63
CA PRO A 278 -31.73 -4.03 -9.08
C PRO A 278 -32.11 -5.31 -9.85
N ILE A 279 -32.84 -6.23 -9.25
CA ILE A 279 -33.18 -7.53 -9.81
C ILE A 279 -34.70 -7.61 -10.10
N LYS A 280 -35.02 -8.13 -11.27
CA LYS A 280 -36.40 -8.44 -11.68
C LYS A 280 -36.49 -9.87 -12.22
N SER A 281 -37.65 -10.49 -12.10
CA SER A 281 -37.96 -11.78 -12.72
C SER A 281 -38.70 -11.57 -14.04
N GLU A 282 -38.24 -12.20 -15.10
CA GLU A 282 -38.85 -12.16 -16.42
C GLU A 282 -39.29 -13.56 -16.81
N LYS A 283 -40.34 -13.62 -17.67
CA LYS A 283 -40.84 -14.86 -18.22
C LYS A 283 -40.53 -14.95 -19.70
N THR A 284 -39.94 -16.06 -20.12
CA THR A 284 -39.76 -16.38 -21.54
C THR A 284 -40.39 -17.71 -21.88
N ARG A 285 -40.72 -17.94 -23.15
CA ARG A 285 -41.17 -19.24 -23.65
C ARG A 285 -40.06 -19.91 -24.43
N CYS A 286 -39.65 -21.10 -23.98
CA CYS A 286 -38.69 -21.92 -24.66
C CYS A 286 -39.24 -23.34 -24.82
N GLY A 287 -39.34 -23.84 -26.05
CA GLY A 287 -39.87 -25.19 -26.32
C GLY A 287 -41.31 -25.42 -25.82
N GLY A 288 -42.18 -24.39 -25.84
CA GLY A 288 -43.57 -24.48 -25.37
C GLY A 288 -43.72 -24.37 -23.84
N ARG A 289 -42.65 -24.33 -23.08
CA ARG A 289 -42.66 -24.17 -21.61
C ARG A 289 -42.34 -22.72 -21.22
N SER A 290 -43.04 -22.22 -20.19
CA SER A 290 -42.72 -20.92 -19.59
C SER A 290 -41.58 -21.08 -18.60
N ILE A 291 -40.46 -20.38 -18.84
CA ILE A 291 -39.31 -20.34 -17.97
C ILE A 291 -39.25 -18.96 -17.32
N ILE A 292 -39.08 -18.92 -16.00
CA ILE A 292 -38.83 -17.69 -15.24
C ILE A 292 -37.33 -17.62 -15.03
N TYR A 293 -36.72 -16.47 -15.34
CA TYR A 293 -35.33 -16.19 -15.08
C TYR A 293 -35.16 -14.82 -14.43
N ASN A 294 -34.12 -14.66 -13.62
CA ASN A 294 -33.83 -13.40 -12.99
C ASN A 294 -32.83 -12.60 -13.81
N THR A 295 -33.03 -11.31 -13.91
CA THR A 295 -32.14 -10.38 -14.64
C THR A 295 -32.08 -9.03 -13.92
N PHE A 296 -31.14 -8.20 -14.31
CA PHE A 296 -31.00 -6.86 -13.73
C PHE A 296 -32.01 -5.87 -14.33
N LYS A 297 -32.43 -4.90 -13.51
CA LYS A 297 -33.16 -3.71 -13.93
C LYS A 297 -32.24 -2.75 -14.67
N LYS A 298 -32.78 -1.92 -15.57
CA LYS A 298 -32.02 -0.86 -16.24
C LYS A 298 -31.83 0.35 -15.29
N THR A 299 -30.90 0.23 -14.34
CA THR A 299 -30.57 1.27 -13.37
C THR A 299 -29.05 1.47 -13.30
N LEU A 300 -28.62 2.67 -12.93
CA LEU A 300 -27.21 2.98 -12.73
C LEU A 300 -26.65 2.22 -11.53
N ILE A 301 -25.38 1.86 -11.63
CA ILE A 301 -24.63 1.19 -10.57
C ILE A 301 -23.99 2.27 -9.70
N ASP A 302 -24.20 2.16 -8.41
CA ASP A 302 -23.47 2.94 -7.41
C ASP A 302 -22.16 2.23 -7.06
N TRP A 303 -21.13 2.41 -7.88
CA TRP A 303 -19.80 1.88 -7.61
C TRP A 303 -19.14 2.62 -6.46
N ALA A 304 -18.58 1.89 -5.49
CA ALA A 304 -17.71 2.38 -4.46
C ALA A 304 -16.24 2.22 -4.88
N THR A 305 -15.34 3.00 -4.28
CA THR A 305 -13.90 2.86 -4.55
C THR A 305 -13.34 1.62 -3.86
N THR A 306 -12.45 0.91 -4.56
CA THR A 306 -11.78 -0.29 -4.04
C THR A 306 -10.26 -0.12 -4.12
N TYR A 307 -9.54 -0.69 -3.15
CA TYR A 307 -8.09 -0.65 -3.09
C TYR A 307 -7.54 -2.05 -2.84
N ASN A 308 -6.63 -2.46 -3.71
CA ASN A 308 -5.84 -3.65 -3.49
C ASN A 308 -4.74 -3.34 -2.48
N CYS A 309 -4.79 -4.01 -1.32
CA CYS A 309 -3.83 -3.87 -0.23
C CYS A 309 -2.94 -5.12 -0.10
N SER A 310 -2.84 -5.97 -1.14
CA SER A 310 -1.90 -7.08 -1.12
C SER A 310 -0.46 -6.57 -0.97
N TYR A 311 0.45 -7.43 -0.52
CA TYR A 311 1.81 -7.05 -0.19
C TYR A 311 2.51 -6.24 -1.30
N ASN A 312 2.39 -6.69 -2.55
CA ASN A 312 3.02 -6.04 -3.69
C ASN A 312 2.47 -4.64 -3.98
N TYR A 313 1.20 -4.39 -3.70
CA TYR A 313 0.57 -3.07 -3.88
C TYR A 313 0.82 -2.16 -2.68
N PHE A 314 0.82 -2.73 -1.47
CA PHE A 314 1.10 -1.98 -0.24
C PHE A 314 2.53 -1.43 -0.23
N PHE A 315 3.51 -2.27 -0.64
CA PHE A 315 4.93 -1.91 -0.68
C PHE A 315 5.48 -1.64 -2.09
N GLY A 316 4.63 -1.45 -3.09
CA GLY A 316 5.02 -1.29 -4.50
C GLY A 316 5.96 -0.12 -4.78
N ARG A 317 5.97 0.90 -3.91
CA ARG A 317 6.88 2.06 -4.02
C ARG A 317 8.25 1.82 -3.39
N GLY A 318 8.42 0.74 -2.65
CA GLY A 318 9.68 0.37 -2.01
C GLY A 318 9.47 -0.60 -0.86
N SER A 319 10.24 -1.68 -0.85
CA SER A 319 10.22 -2.71 0.19
C SER A 319 11.62 -3.16 0.53
N LEU A 320 11.74 -3.86 1.66
CA LEU A 320 12.94 -4.65 1.95
C LEU A 320 13.18 -5.67 0.83
N PRO A 321 14.45 -5.97 0.51
CA PRO A 321 14.76 -7.13 -0.30
C PRO A 321 14.14 -8.41 0.31
N SER A 322 13.63 -9.31 -0.53
CA SER A 322 12.94 -10.54 -0.08
C SER A 322 13.78 -11.36 0.90
N LYS A 323 15.11 -11.38 0.72
CA LYS A 323 16.08 -12.01 1.64
C LYS A 323 16.00 -11.50 3.08
N VAL A 324 15.48 -10.28 3.31
CA VAL A 324 15.30 -9.69 4.64
C VAL A 324 13.84 -9.69 5.05
N ALA A 325 12.92 -9.37 4.13
CA ALA A 325 11.49 -9.30 4.41
C ALA A 325 10.87 -10.63 4.88
N GLU A 326 11.42 -11.75 4.39
CA GLU A 326 10.97 -13.12 4.73
C GLU A 326 11.68 -13.70 5.98
N LYS A 327 12.60 -12.95 6.58
CA LYS A 327 13.33 -13.41 7.78
C LYS A 327 12.49 -13.28 9.02
N LYS A 328 12.61 -14.28 9.92
CA LYS A 328 12.04 -14.20 11.25
C LYS A 328 12.99 -13.42 12.16
N ILE A 329 12.56 -12.25 12.60
CA ILE A 329 13.35 -11.28 13.34
C ILE A 329 12.87 -11.21 14.78
N LEU A 330 13.79 -11.20 15.75
CA LEU A 330 13.51 -10.89 17.14
C LEU A 330 14.22 -9.57 17.53
N ILE A 331 13.49 -8.69 18.21
CA ILE A 331 14.07 -7.48 18.82
C ILE A 331 13.98 -7.62 20.34
N ILE A 332 15.10 -7.55 21.03
CA ILE A 332 15.19 -7.56 22.47
C ILE A 332 15.50 -6.14 22.95
N GLY A 333 14.64 -5.59 23.83
CA GLY A 333 14.67 -4.20 24.24
C GLY A 333 14.02 -3.27 23.21
N ILE A 334 12.77 -2.88 23.46
CA ILE A 334 12.00 -1.99 22.58
C ILE A 334 11.85 -0.58 23.18
N GLY A 335 12.94 -0.07 23.75
CA GLY A 335 13.06 1.34 24.16
C GLY A 335 13.17 2.28 22.95
N ALA A 336 14.00 3.31 23.06
CA ALA A 336 14.19 4.30 22.00
C ALA A 336 14.64 3.66 20.67
N ILE A 337 15.72 2.87 20.69
CA ILE A 337 16.28 2.23 19.49
C ILE A 337 15.36 1.12 18.98
N GLY A 338 14.99 0.17 19.85
CA GLY A 338 14.27 -1.03 19.41
C GLY A 338 12.87 -0.74 18.86
N SER A 339 12.14 0.25 19.40
CA SER A 339 10.86 0.67 18.86
C SER A 339 11.01 1.26 17.44
N MET A 340 12.02 2.09 17.21
CA MET A 340 12.31 2.67 15.89
C MET A 340 12.81 1.61 14.89
N VAL A 341 13.62 0.62 15.35
CA VAL A 341 14.01 -0.53 14.51
C VAL A 341 12.77 -1.30 14.06
N ALA A 342 11.86 -1.61 15.00
CA ALA A 342 10.64 -2.35 14.72
C ALA A 342 9.75 -1.63 13.71
N THR A 343 9.46 -0.35 13.94
CA THR A 343 8.62 0.44 13.03
C THR A 343 9.28 0.63 11.67
N THR A 344 10.60 0.81 11.60
CA THR A 344 11.35 0.89 10.35
C THR A 344 11.23 -0.40 9.54
N LEU A 345 11.49 -1.55 10.17
CA LEU A 345 11.40 -2.85 9.50
C LEU A 345 9.98 -3.12 8.98
N VAL A 346 8.95 -2.84 9.78
CA VAL A 346 7.56 -3.05 9.39
C VAL A 346 7.11 -2.07 8.30
N ARG A 347 7.49 -0.79 8.36
CA ARG A 347 7.24 0.19 7.29
C ARG A 347 7.93 -0.17 5.98
N CYS A 348 9.01 -0.92 6.05
CA CYS A 348 9.73 -1.44 4.89
C CYS A 348 9.29 -2.85 4.48
N GLY A 349 8.30 -3.46 5.14
CA GLY A 349 7.67 -4.71 4.72
C GLY A 349 8.24 -5.98 5.33
N ALA A 350 8.86 -5.92 6.52
CA ALA A 350 9.17 -7.13 7.28
C ALA A 350 7.89 -7.88 7.65
N LYS A 351 7.83 -9.19 7.35
CA LYS A 351 6.62 -9.99 7.54
C LYS A 351 6.54 -10.65 8.92
N TYR A 352 7.69 -10.99 9.52
CA TYR A 352 7.79 -11.77 10.77
C TYR A 352 8.68 -11.04 11.76
N LEU A 353 8.08 -10.44 12.78
CA LEU A 353 8.79 -9.60 13.75
C LEU A 353 8.29 -9.87 15.16
N ASP A 354 9.06 -10.63 15.93
CA ASP A 354 8.83 -10.81 17.36
C ASP A 354 9.64 -9.79 18.16
N TYR A 355 9.17 -9.41 19.33
CA TYR A 355 9.87 -8.43 20.16
C TYR A 355 9.62 -8.66 21.64
N TYR A 356 10.60 -8.27 22.46
CA TYR A 356 10.62 -8.51 23.88
C TYR A 356 11.05 -7.28 24.65
N ASP A 357 10.32 -6.95 25.71
CA ASP A 357 10.66 -5.97 26.75
C ASP A 357 9.82 -6.30 27.99
N ILE A 358 10.33 -5.93 29.17
CA ILE A 358 9.64 -6.14 30.45
C ILE A 358 9.04 -4.85 31.01
N ASP A 359 9.39 -3.71 30.43
CA ASP A 359 9.05 -2.41 30.94
C ASP A 359 7.65 -1.95 30.52
N LEU A 360 7.15 -0.99 31.30
CA LEU A 360 5.98 -0.21 30.95
C LEU A 360 6.37 0.97 30.04
N LYS A 361 5.45 1.38 29.20
CA LYS A 361 5.52 2.65 28.49
C LYS A 361 5.14 3.77 29.44
N GLU A 362 6.04 4.70 29.65
CA GLU A 362 5.85 5.91 30.45
C GLU A 362 5.87 7.17 29.58
N PRO A 363 5.30 8.30 30.05
CA PRO A 363 5.28 9.56 29.31
C PRO A 363 6.68 10.00 28.81
N GLY A 364 7.73 9.78 29.62
CA GLY A 364 9.12 10.07 29.25
C GLY A 364 9.69 9.23 28.11
N ASN A 365 9.05 8.14 27.73
CA ASN A 365 9.48 7.33 26.58
C ASN A 365 9.06 7.97 25.26
N ILE A 366 7.95 8.71 25.21
CA ILE A 366 7.31 9.19 23.99
C ILE A 366 8.20 10.17 23.22
N CYS A 367 8.94 11.04 23.95
CA CYS A 367 9.77 12.07 23.32
C CYS A 367 11.03 11.54 22.61
N ARG A 368 11.32 10.25 22.71
CA ARG A 368 12.55 9.65 22.13
C ARG A 368 12.34 8.24 21.57
N SER A 369 11.09 7.79 21.38
CA SER A 369 10.75 6.47 20.86
C SER A 369 9.49 6.55 19.99
N ASP A 370 9.14 5.46 19.32
CA ASP A 370 7.98 5.42 18.40
C ASP A 370 6.65 5.09 19.11
N TYR A 371 6.53 5.45 20.39
CA TYR A 371 5.27 5.33 21.12
C TYR A 371 4.43 6.60 21.03
N ASP A 372 3.12 6.47 21.18
CA ASP A 372 2.19 7.58 21.23
C ASP A 372 1.63 7.86 22.65
N PHE A 373 0.99 9.02 22.83
CA PHE A 373 0.49 9.47 24.12
C PHE A 373 -0.91 8.90 24.46
N LEU A 374 -1.72 8.58 23.44
CA LEU A 374 -3.16 8.35 23.64
C LEU A 374 -3.49 7.06 24.41
N SER A 375 -2.62 6.06 24.37
CA SER A 375 -2.87 4.75 24.96
C SER A 375 -2.57 4.65 26.47
N GLY A 376 -2.10 5.73 27.12
CA GLY A 376 -1.81 5.72 28.56
C GLY A 376 -0.60 4.86 28.93
N ILE A 377 -0.56 4.35 30.18
CA ILE A 377 0.51 3.47 30.67
C ILE A 377 0.11 2.01 30.42
N SER A 378 0.99 1.27 29.76
CA SER A 378 0.81 -0.17 29.48
C SER A 378 2.15 -0.85 29.23
N ASP A 379 2.16 -2.19 29.16
CA ASP A 379 3.37 -2.93 28.73
C ASP A 379 3.81 -2.43 27.34
N LYS A 380 5.09 -2.10 27.18
CA LYS A 380 5.65 -1.65 25.89
C LYS A 380 5.37 -2.62 24.74
N VAL A 381 5.38 -3.92 25.02
CA VAL A 381 5.13 -4.97 24.03
C VAL A 381 3.72 -4.89 23.44
N TYR A 382 2.69 -4.59 24.24
CA TYR A 382 1.32 -4.45 23.73
C TYR A 382 1.12 -3.14 22.96
N GLU A 383 1.74 -2.06 23.40
CA GLU A 383 1.71 -0.78 22.70
C GLU A 383 2.36 -0.90 21.32
N LEU A 384 3.55 -1.49 21.28
CA LEU A 384 4.26 -1.68 20.01
C LEU A 384 3.45 -2.57 19.06
N SER A 385 2.78 -3.64 19.57
CA SER A 385 1.89 -4.47 18.78
C SER A 385 0.82 -3.65 18.06
N ASN A 386 0.14 -2.78 18.79
CA ASN A 386 -0.90 -1.92 18.23
C ASN A 386 -0.35 -0.99 17.15
N ILE A 387 0.83 -0.39 17.41
CA ILE A 387 1.50 0.49 16.45
C ILE A 387 1.88 -0.27 15.18
N LEU A 388 2.54 -1.44 15.31
CA LEU A 388 2.99 -2.23 14.16
C LEU A 388 1.81 -2.71 13.30
N HIS A 389 0.73 -3.20 13.92
CA HIS A 389 -0.47 -3.59 13.18
C HIS A 389 -1.21 -2.40 12.56
N SER A 390 -1.11 -1.19 13.13
CA SER A 390 -1.64 0.02 12.50
C SER A 390 -0.84 0.47 11.28
N ILE A 391 0.46 0.12 11.23
CA ILE A 391 1.33 0.38 10.07
C ILE A 391 1.11 -0.67 8.98
N PHE A 392 1.16 -1.95 9.36
CA PHE A 392 1.08 -3.07 8.44
C PHE A 392 0.23 -4.19 9.06
N PRO A 393 -1.06 -4.30 8.69
CA PRO A 393 -2.01 -5.18 9.39
C PRO A 393 -1.73 -6.68 9.24
N PHE A 394 -0.87 -7.12 8.32
CA PHE A 394 -0.50 -8.52 8.16
C PHE A 394 0.88 -8.86 8.71
N VAL A 395 1.55 -7.96 9.43
CA VAL A 395 2.77 -8.34 10.13
C VAL A 395 2.46 -9.40 11.18
N GLN A 396 3.22 -10.48 11.16
CA GLN A 396 3.11 -11.52 12.18
C GLN A 396 4.06 -11.18 13.32
N CYS A 397 3.47 -10.91 14.48
CA CYS A 397 4.20 -10.55 15.70
C CYS A 397 3.78 -11.46 16.83
N ASP A 398 4.75 -12.16 17.42
CA ASP A 398 4.58 -12.89 18.67
C ASP A 398 5.36 -12.18 19.80
N ILE A 399 4.80 -12.25 21.00
CA ILE A 399 5.46 -11.74 22.20
C ILE A 399 6.03 -12.95 22.95
N PRO A 400 7.37 -13.08 22.99
CA PRO A 400 8.02 -14.14 23.77
C PRO A 400 7.67 -14.09 25.27
N SER A 401 7.87 -15.21 25.96
CA SER A 401 7.64 -15.30 27.39
C SER A 401 8.40 -14.21 28.16
N LYS A 402 7.77 -13.64 29.18
CA LYS A 402 8.42 -12.67 30.11
C LYS A 402 9.68 -13.22 30.80
N ALA A 403 9.87 -14.55 30.79
CA ALA A 403 11.06 -15.21 31.31
C ALA A 403 12.24 -15.27 30.32
N LEU A 404 12.14 -14.70 29.12
CA LEU A 404 13.18 -14.81 28.09
C LEU A 404 14.53 -14.24 28.57
N ASP A 405 14.55 -13.02 29.10
CA ASP A 405 15.77 -12.35 29.59
C ASP A 405 16.44 -13.15 30.71
N SER A 406 15.67 -13.52 31.74
CA SER A 406 16.19 -14.33 32.84
C SER A 406 16.66 -15.71 32.37
N GLY A 407 15.94 -16.33 31.44
CA GLY A 407 16.34 -17.61 30.83
C GLY A 407 17.68 -17.49 30.10
N ILE A 408 17.86 -16.43 29.28
CA ILE A 408 19.11 -16.20 28.58
C ILE A 408 20.28 -16.02 29.58
N LYS A 409 20.11 -15.21 30.61
CA LYS A 409 21.16 -14.97 31.64
C LYS A 409 21.47 -16.23 32.46
N LEU A 410 20.46 -16.99 32.89
CA LEU A 410 20.62 -18.24 33.63
C LEU A 410 21.26 -19.36 32.79
N SER A 411 21.19 -19.27 31.47
CA SER A 411 21.78 -20.25 30.55
C SER A 411 23.30 -20.31 30.62
N ILE A 412 23.97 -19.29 31.21
CA ILE A 412 25.42 -19.24 31.33
C ILE A 412 25.94 -20.41 32.21
N ASP A 413 25.24 -20.70 33.30
CA ASP A 413 25.66 -21.68 34.30
C ASP A 413 24.79 -22.93 34.35
N ASN A 414 23.76 -23.05 33.46
CA ASN A 414 22.84 -24.16 33.45
C ASN A 414 22.61 -24.70 32.01
N GLU A 415 23.18 -25.88 31.74
CA GLU A 415 23.11 -26.52 30.42
C GLU A 415 21.68 -26.95 29.99
N GLU A 416 20.76 -27.24 30.92
CA GLU A 416 19.38 -27.56 30.60
C GLU A 416 18.61 -26.32 30.15
N ILE A 417 18.75 -25.22 30.89
CA ILE A 417 18.20 -23.93 30.53
C ILE A 417 18.78 -23.47 29.19
N LYS A 418 20.09 -23.65 28.99
CA LYS A 418 20.78 -23.29 27.75
C LYS A 418 20.17 -23.99 26.53
N LYS A 419 19.93 -25.28 26.60
CA LYS A 419 19.28 -26.03 25.52
C LYS A 419 17.88 -25.48 25.21
N THR A 420 17.07 -25.26 26.25
CA THR A 420 15.73 -24.70 26.11
C THR A 420 15.76 -23.31 25.43
N VAL A 421 16.66 -22.45 25.89
CA VAL A 421 16.81 -21.09 25.30
C VAL A 421 17.31 -21.16 23.86
N GLN A 422 18.28 -22.04 23.58
CA GLN A 422 18.77 -22.26 22.21
C GLN A 422 17.63 -22.75 21.28
N GLU A 423 16.77 -23.64 21.73
CA GLU A 423 15.58 -24.09 20.97
C GLU A 423 14.64 -22.93 20.66
N VAL A 424 14.34 -22.08 21.66
CA VAL A 424 13.49 -20.90 21.48
C VAL A 424 14.11 -19.93 20.49
N LEU A 425 15.40 -19.61 20.64
CA LEU A 425 16.08 -18.63 19.79
C LEU A 425 16.47 -19.18 18.41
N SER A 426 16.49 -20.51 18.22
CA SER A 426 16.76 -21.14 16.92
C SER A 426 15.67 -20.87 15.86
N ARG A 427 14.51 -20.37 16.27
CA ARG A 427 13.41 -19.98 15.38
C ARG A 427 13.70 -18.71 14.58
N TYR A 428 14.67 -17.91 15.05
CA TYR A 428 14.97 -16.61 14.46
C TYR A 428 16.16 -16.70 13.52
N ASP A 429 16.09 -15.93 12.45
CA ASP A 429 17.20 -15.71 11.51
C ASP A 429 18.08 -14.55 11.97
N ILE A 430 17.45 -13.53 12.56
CA ILE A 430 18.11 -12.28 12.99
C ILE A 430 17.60 -11.92 14.39
N ILE A 431 18.52 -11.54 15.27
CA ILE A 431 18.22 -11.05 16.61
C ILE A 431 18.85 -9.68 16.76
N PHE A 432 18.03 -8.64 16.93
CA PHE A 432 18.48 -7.33 17.35
C PHE A 432 18.50 -7.25 18.87
N ASP A 433 19.65 -6.98 19.45
CA ASP A 433 19.79 -6.62 20.85
C ASP A 433 19.91 -5.10 20.97
N CYS A 434 18.83 -4.48 21.44
CA CYS A 434 18.70 -3.04 21.70
C CYS A 434 18.48 -2.76 23.20
N SER A 435 18.79 -3.73 24.06
CA SER A 435 18.46 -3.69 25.48
C SER A 435 19.38 -2.79 26.30
N THR A 436 20.58 -2.51 25.82
CA THR A 436 21.67 -1.86 26.60
C THR A 436 22.05 -2.62 27.89
N ASP A 437 21.81 -3.93 27.93
CA ASP A 437 22.11 -4.82 29.06
C ASP A 437 23.34 -5.66 28.75
N ASP A 438 24.46 -5.32 29.40
CA ASP A 438 25.74 -6.00 29.21
C ASP A 438 25.68 -7.49 29.60
N GLY A 439 24.87 -7.85 30.60
CA GLY A 439 24.68 -9.23 31.04
C GLY A 439 23.97 -10.07 30.00
N LEU A 440 22.93 -9.49 29.38
CA LEU A 440 22.19 -10.13 28.28
C LEU A 440 23.06 -10.31 27.04
N MET A 441 23.78 -9.25 26.64
CA MET A 441 24.71 -9.27 25.52
C MET A 441 25.78 -10.36 25.69
N TYR A 442 26.37 -10.46 26.87
CA TYR A 442 27.37 -11.48 27.20
C TYR A 442 26.76 -12.90 27.14
N ALA A 443 25.55 -13.08 27.68
CA ALA A 443 24.89 -14.37 27.69
C ALA A 443 24.50 -14.82 26.25
N LEU A 444 24.03 -13.91 25.40
CA LEU A 444 23.75 -14.19 23.99
C LEU A 444 25.00 -14.68 23.25
N ASP A 445 26.17 -14.08 23.49
CA ASP A 445 27.43 -14.52 22.90
C ASP A 445 27.78 -15.98 23.28
N LYS A 446 27.46 -16.42 24.50
CA LYS A 446 27.74 -17.78 25.00
C LYS A 446 26.79 -18.85 24.44
N LEU A 447 25.67 -18.46 23.87
CA LEU A 447 24.68 -19.38 23.34
C LEU A 447 25.08 -20.00 22.00
N ASN A 448 26.07 -19.47 21.28
CA ASN A 448 26.49 -19.94 19.95
C ASN A 448 25.30 -20.13 18.99
N LEU A 449 24.50 -19.09 18.84
CA LEU A 449 23.27 -19.12 18.04
C LEU A 449 23.59 -19.19 16.53
N LYS A 450 22.72 -19.86 15.78
CA LYS A 450 22.73 -19.80 14.30
C LYS A 450 22.18 -18.48 13.77
N ALA A 451 21.30 -17.84 14.56
CA ALA A 451 20.75 -16.54 14.26
C ALA A 451 21.88 -15.49 14.20
N LYS A 452 21.74 -14.55 13.28
CA LYS A 452 22.64 -13.40 13.22
C LYS A 452 22.28 -12.43 14.35
N VAL A 453 23.18 -12.22 15.30
CA VAL A 453 22.99 -11.26 16.38
C VAL A 453 23.54 -9.90 15.95
N ILE A 454 22.76 -8.86 16.16
CA ILE A 454 23.08 -7.45 15.86
C ILE A 454 22.80 -6.64 17.12
N ASN A 455 23.85 -6.16 17.78
CA ASN A 455 23.69 -5.25 18.90
C ASN A 455 23.73 -3.79 18.41
N LEU A 456 22.78 -3.00 18.87
CA LEU A 456 22.67 -1.56 18.58
C LEU A 456 22.65 -0.77 19.89
N SER A 457 23.62 0.12 20.05
CA SER A 457 23.76 0.97 21.23
C SER A 457 24.03 2.41 20.82
N ILE A 458 23.57 3.38 21.61
CA ILE A 458 23.88 4.80 21.44
C ILE A 458 24.83 5.28 22.55
N SER A 459 25.65 6.25 22.22
CA SER A 459 26.66 6.82 23.10
C SER A 459 26.64 8.36 23.04
N ASN A 460 27.25 9.00 24.03
CA ASN A 460 27.52 10.44 24.03
C ASN A 460 26.32 11.30 23.65
N HIS A 461 25.19 11.15 24.36
CA HIS A 461 23.94 11.89 24.05
C HIS A 461 23.42 11.69 22.61
N ALA A 462 23.60 10.47 22.09
CA ALA A 462 23.31 10.06 20.71
C ALA A 462 24.21 10.74 19.65
N ASN A 463 25.40 11.18 20.01
CA ASN A 463 26.41 11.61 19.04
C ASN A 463 26.91 10.44 18.19
N GLU A 464 26.97 9.25 18.79
CA GLU A 464 27.30 8.02 18.08
C GLU A 464 26.24 6.96 18.24
N ILE A 465 26.14 6.10 17.21
CA ILE A 465 25.47 4.81 17.26
C ILE A 465 26.48 3.71 16.96
N VAL A 466 26.50 2.69 17.79
CA VAL A 466 27.42 1.56 17.68
C VAL A 466 26.65 0.33 17.25
N CYS A 467 27.17 -0.39 16.26
CA CYS A 467 26.59 -1.61 15.71
C CYS A 467 27.63 -2.73 15.70
N ALA A 468 27.42 -3.75 16.51
CA ALA A 468 28.21 -4.98 16.46
C ALA A 468 27.40 -6.11 15.83
N ILE A 469 27.99 -6.83 14.87
CA ILE A 469 27.34 -7.87 14.09
C ILE A 469 28.17 -9.15 14.13
N GLY A 470 27.51 -10.31 14.29
CA GLY A 470 28.13 -11.62 14.17
C GLY A 470 28.41 -12.31 15.51
N SER A 471 29.59 -12.88 15.68
CA SER A 471 30.04 -13.56 16.89
C SER A 471 30.97 -12.67 17.77
N ASN A 472 31.08 -12.97 19.05
CA ASN A 472 31.85 -12.20 20.02
C ASN A 472 31.40 -10.73 20.16
N ILE A 473 30.08 -10.51 20.15
CA ILE A 473 29.44 -9.19 20.22
C ILE A 473 29.99 -8.37 21.39
N ALA A 474 30.10 -8.94 22.60
CA ALA A 474 30.59 -8.26 23.78
C ALA A 474 32.02 -7.75 23.62
N ARG A 475 32.89 -8.51 22.97
CA ARG A 475 34.27 -8.06 22.68
C ARG A 475 34.28 -6.96 21.62
N THR A 476 33.48 -7.15 20.57
CA THR A 476 33.36 -6.22 19.44
C THR A 476 32.86 -4.86 19.92
N ILE A 477 31.81 -4.83 20.75
CA ILE A 477 31.28 -3.59 21.35
C ILE A 477 32.39 -2.86 22.14
N LYS A 478 33.14 -3.56 22.98
CA LYS A 478 34.24 -2.95 23.74
C LYS A 478 35.31 -2.33 22.83
N LEU A 479 35.66 -3.00 21.73
CA LEU A 479 36.60 -2.46 20.74
C LEU A 479 36.06 -1.21 20.05
N LEU A 480 34.79 -1.20 19.66
CA LEU A 480 34.16 -0.04 19.03
C LEU A 480 34.10 1.14 20.00
N PHE A 481 33.67 0.93 21.24
CA PHE A 481 33.67 1.99 22.28
C PHE A 481 35.05 2.54 22.58
N SER A 482 36.10 1.72 22.52
CA SER A 482 37.47 2.20 22.73
C SER A 482 37.98 3.16 21.65
N GLN A 483 37.30 3.24 20.50
CA GLN A 483 37.60 4.16 19.41
C GLN A 483 36.80 5.47 19.50
N ILE A 484 35.80 5.53 20.37
CA ILE A 484 34.95 6.68 20.56
C ILE A 484 35.51 7.56 21.66
N ILE A 485 35.61 8.86 21.37
CA ILE A 485 36.03 9.85 22.38
C ILE A 485 34.85 10.05 23.34
N GLU A 486 35.07 9.79 24.62
CA GLU A 486 34.04 10.04 25.63
C GLU A 486 33.79 11.54 25.75
N SER A 487 32.51 11.93 25.66
CA SER A 487 32.05 13.27 26.02
C SER A 487 31.71 13.33 27.50
N ASP A 488 31.53 14.54 28.02
CA ASP A 488 31.12 14.76 29.40
C ASP A 488 29.77 14.08 29.70
N THR A 489 29.79 13.04 30.54
CA THR A 489 28.59 12.27 30.96
C THR A 489 27.92 12.85 32.19
N THR A 490 28.36 14.02 32.68
CA THR A 490 27.80 14.66 33.88
C THR A 490 26.44 15.30 33.64
N ASP A 491 26.10 15.63 32.38
CA ASP A 491 24.81 16.24 32.03
C ASP A 491 23.72 15.20 31.82
N MET A 492 23.44 14.41 32.85
CA MET A 492 22.38 13.40 32.85
C MET A 492 21.01 13.99 33.28
N PHE A 493 19.92 13.38 32.81
CA PHE A 493 18.59 13.67 33.30
C PHE A 493 18.17 12.64 34.36
N TYR A 494 17.64 13.11 35.47
CA TYR A 494 17.28 12.31 36.64
C TYR A 494 15.79 12.49 36.98
N PRO A 495 14.86 11.87 36.20
CA PRO A 495 13.42 12.10 36.40
C PRO A 495 12.91 11.61 37.76
N THR A 496 13.55 10.56 38.31
CA THR A 496 13.20 9.94 39.60
C THR A 496 14.38 9.89 40.56
N GLY A 497 15.34 10.81 40.41
CA GLY A 497 16.56 10.83 41.18
C GLY A 497 17.60 9.80 40.68
N CYS A 498 18.50 9.37 41.56
CA CYS A 498 19.63 8.48 41.19
C CYS A 498 19.21 7.07 40.76
N TRP A 499 17.92 6.72 40.87
CA TRP A 499 17.41 5.41 40.52
C TRP A 499 17.28 5.17 38.98
N SER A 500 17.20 6.23 38.19
CA SER A 500 17.01 6.11 36.75
C SER A 500 17.70 7.25 36.01
N PRO A 501 19.05 7.33 36.08
CA PRO A 501 19.80 8.30 35.29
C PRO A 501 19.65 7.95 33.80
N THR A 502 19.34 8.95 32.97
CA THR A 502 19.30 8.77 31.54
C THR A 502 20.00 9.93 30.84
N PHE A 503 20.65 9.67 29.72
CA PHE A 503 21.30 10.73 28.95
C PHE A 503 20.24 11.58 28.22
N LYS A 504 20.58 12.83 27.96
CA LYS A 504 19.77 13.75 27.17
C LYS A 504 20.05 13.51 25.70
N ALA A 505 19.04 13.14 24.95
CA ALA A 505 19.06 13.06 23.48
C ALA A 505 17.65 13.25 22.96
N SER A 506 17.50 14.02 21.90
CA SER A 506 16.21 14.21 21.25
C SER A 506 15.85 13.02 20.36
N TYR A 507 14.55 12.90 20.01
CA TYR A 507 14.10 11.94 19.02
C TYR A 507 14.88 12.10 17.70
N ASN A 508 15.08 13.34 17.25
CA ASN A 508 15.77 13.63 16.00
C ASN A 508 17.23 13.14 16.00
N ASP A 509 17.97 13.33 17.11
CA ASP A 509 19.36 12.90 17.22
C ASP A 509 19.47 11.37 17.12
N ILE A 510 18.57 10.65 17.80
CA ILE A 510 18.52 9.19 17.78
C ILE A 510 18.06 8.68 16.41
N ALA A 511 16.92 9.16 15.92
CA ALA A 511 16.30 8.66 14.70
C ALA A 511 17.16 8.86 13.46
N THR A 512 17.80 10.01 13.31
CA THR A 512 18.64 10.31 12.14
C THR A 512 19.78 9.31 12.01
N LYS A 513 20.52 9.08 13.10
CA LYS A 513 21.65 8.14 13.10
C LYS A 513 21.19 6.70 12.98
N LEU A 514 20.08 6.36 13.63
CA LEU A 514 19.52 5.01 13.54
C LEU A 514 19.04 4.68 12.13
N GLN A 515 18.33 5.59 11.45
CA GLN A 515 17.89 5.36 10.08
C GLN A 515 19.07 5.20 9.12
N PHE A 516 20.15 5.96 9.33
CA PHE A 516 21.37 5.80 8.56
C PHE A 516 22.03 4.44 8.82
N ALA A 517 22.11 4.00 10.10
CA ALA A 517 22.59 2.67 10.49
C ALA A 517 21.72 1.55 9.89
N MET A 518 20.39 1.66 9.99
CA MET A 518 19.47 0.66 9.46
C MET A 518 19.58 0.49 7.94
N LYS A 519 19.74 1.59 7.21
CA LYS A 519 20.00 1.52 5.76
C LYS A 519 21.25 0.71 5.46
N HIS A 520 22.32 0.91 6.24
CA HIS A 520 23.58 0.18 6.09
C HIS A 520 23.44 -1.30 6.48
N ILE A 521 22.79 -1.58 7.62
CA ILE A 521 22.53 -2.95 8.10
C ILE A 521 21.69 -3.73 7.06
N ILE A 522 20.60 -3.14 6.55
CA ILE A 522 19.76 -3.77 5.55
C ILE A 522 20.55 -4.06 4.26
N GLY A 523 21.44 -3.14 3.86
CA GLY A 523 22.37 -3.35 2.76
C GLY A 523 23.25 -4.58 2.96
N MET A 524 23.90 -4.72 4.11
CA MET A 524 24.73 -5.88 4.47
C MET A 524 23.93 -7.19 4.55
N LEU A 525 22.74 -7.17 5.14
CA LEU A 525 21.87 -8.34 5.23
C LEU A 525 21.36 -8.82 3.87
N SER A 526 21.27 -7.92 2.90
CA SER A 526 20.78 -8.21 1.54
C SER A 526 21.87 -8.68 0.59
N ALA A 527 23.05 -8.10 0.71
CA ALA A 527 24.24 -8.45 -0.07
C ALA A 527 24.91 -9.68 0.54
N SER A 528 25.57 -10.48 -0.29
CA SER A 528 26.47 -11.52 0.20
C SER A 528 27.85 -10.93 0.55
N GLU A 529 27.89 -9.66 0.94
CA GLU A 529 29.11 -8.91 1.23
C GLU A 529 29.59 -9.15 2.65
N HIS A 530 30.86 -8.86 2.91
CA HIS A 530 31.47 -8.95 4.24
C HIS A 530 30.72 -8.08 5.24
N GLU A 531 30.15 -8.74 6.24
CA GLU A 531 29.55 -8.08 7.37
C GLU A 531 30.63 -7.52 8.26
N SER A 532 30.60 -6.22 8.51
CA SER A 532 31.53 -5.56 9.41
C SER A 532 30.76 -4.80 10.48
N SER A 533 31.24 -4.91 11.72
CA SER A 533 30.78 -4.05 12.80
C SER A 533 31.30 -2.63 12.59
N PHE A 534 30.53 -1.65 13.03
CA PHE A 534 30.81 -0.24 12.77
C PHE A 534 30.25 0.66 13.88
N TYR A 535 30.71 1.90 13.92
CA TYR A 535 29.97 2.98 14.57
C TYR A 535 29.77 4.14 13.61
N ILE A 536 28.72 4.89 13.86
CA ILE A 536 28.39 6.11 13.12
C ILE A 536 28.64 7.26 14.07
N SER A 537 29.39 8.25 13.61
CA SER A 537 29.65 9.51 14.32
C SER A 537 29.23 10.69 13.45
N GLU A 538 28.83 11.78 14.10
CA GLU A 538 28.53 13.05 13.45
C GLU A 538 29.76 13.95 13.44
N THR A 539 30.05 14.53 12.29
CA THR A 539 31.12 15.50 12.10
C THR A 539 30.55 16.79 11.52
N GLN A 540 31.33 17.84 11.42
CA GLN A 540 30.91 19.09 10.78
C GLN A 540 30.49 18.90 9.31
N ASP A 541 31.04 17.88 8.64
CA ASP A 541 30.77 17.58 7.22
C ASP A 541 29.64 16.56 7.03
N GLY A 542 29.02 16.07 8.12
CA GLY A 542 27.94 15.08 8.10
C GLY A 542 28.23 13.81 8.88
N MET A 543 27.48 12.74 8.60
CA MET A 543 27.64 11.46 9.28
C MET A 543 28.65 10.57 8.57
N THR A 544 29.53 9.94 9.34
CA THR A 544 30.53 8.99 8.86
C THR A 544 30.33 7.60 9.45
N ILE A 545 30.62 6.57 8.65
CA ILE A 545 30.64 5.17 9.09
C ILE A 545 32.10 4.76 9.29
N ASN A 546 32.42 4.40 10.52
CA ASN A 546 33.75 3.91 10.92
C ASN A 546 33.64 2.40 11.13
N ARG A 547 34.33 1.61 10.32
CA ARG A 547 34.32 0.14 10.38
C ARG A 547 35.45 -0.39 11.25
N LEU A 548 35.18 -1.54 11.92
CA LEU A 548 36.16 -2.26 12.70
C LEU A 548 37.03 -3.12 11.78
#